data_58a4880831c787c739abae85b4adfb74
#
_entry.id   58a4880831c787c739abae85b4adfb74
#
_cell.length_a   1.000
_cell.length_b   1.000
_cell.length_c   1.000
_cell.angle_alpha   90.00
_cell.angle_beta   90.00
_cell.angle_gamma   90.00
#
_symmetry.space_group_name_H-M   'P 1'
#
loop_
_entity.id
_entity.type
_entity.pdbx_description
1 polymer ?
#
loop_
_entity_poly.entity_id
_entity_poly.type
_entity_poly.pdbx_seq_one_letter_code
_entity_poly.pdbx_strand_id
1 'polypeptide(L)'
;MLLRMTEFVGCLFVPSTTFLLLFSVKSAKIILLGILPTERSMKMYTIENLYDLTHTMAADYLKGFTYPWEALKGIKDMIIALGATLNKDDFIEREPQVWVHKTAKLFPNIYLGAPCIIGANTEVRPGAFVRGSALVGENCVVGNSTELKNVILFDNVQVPHYNYVGDSILGYKAHMGAGSITSNVKSDKTLVVIHCDPEIATGIKKVGAMLGDNVEIGCNSVLNPGTVIGRNSNVYPTSCVRGVVPENSIYKKNDTIVAKR
;
A
#
# COMPACT_ATOMS: atom_id res chain seq x y z
N MET A 1 -28.50 35.47 -52.62
CA MET A 1 -27.42 34.49 -52.72
C MET A 1 -26.94 34.21 -51.28
N LEU A 2 -27.51 33.19 -50.66
CA LEU A 2 -27.21 32.83 -49.26
C LEU A 2 -25.98 31.89 -49.25
N LEU A 3 -24.87 32.35 -48.70
CA LEU A 3 -23.71 31.51 -48.38
C LEU A 3 -24.00 30.79 -47.07
N ARG A 4 -24.11 29.46 -47.12
CA ARG A 4 -24.09 28.62 -45.94
C ARG A 4 -22.66 28.60 -45.36
N MET A 5 -22.50 29.16 -44.17
CA MET A 5 -21.27 28.98 -43.38
C MET A 5 -21.36 27.65 -42.68
N THR A 6 -20.49 26.72 -43.09
CA THR A 6 -20.23 25.46 -42.38
C THR A 6 -19.44 25.77 -41.13
N GLU A 7 -19.93 25.25 -39.97
CA GLU A 7 -19.23 25.36 -38.71
C GLU A 7 -17.95 24.49 -38.74
N PHE A 8 -16.79 25.12 -38.55
CA PHE A 8 -15.52 24.43 -38.39
C PHE A 8 -15.31 24.14 -36.90
N VAL A 9 -15.22 22.85 -36.55
CA VAL A 9 -14.76 22.40 -35.22
C VAL A 9 -13.28 22.01 -35.37
N GLY A 10 -12.40 22.78 -34.79
CA GLY A 10 -10.96 22.50 -34.80
C GLY A 10 -10.55 21.79 -33.53
N CYS A 11 -9.87 20.66 -33.66
CA CYS A 11 -9.23 19.96 -32.57
C CYS A 11 -7.71 20.18 -32.61
N LEU A 12 -7.13 20.74 -31.55
CA LEU A 12 -5.68 20.88 -31.42
C LEU A 12 -5.19 19.82 -30.44
N PHE A 13 -4.35 18.90 -30.89
CA PHE A 13 -3.70 17.90 -30.07
C PHE A 13 -2.36 18.43 -29.55
N VAL A 14 -2.13 18.41 -28.23
CA VAL A 14 -0.84 18.71 -27.60
C VAL A 14 -0.30 17.42 -26.97
N PRO A 15 0.95 17.01 -27.28
CA PRO A 15 1.43 15.64 -26.99
C PRO A 15 1.76 15.28 -25.54
N SER A 16 1.48 16.09 -24.54
CA SER A 16 1.83 15.77 -23.15
C SER A 16 0.71 15.93 -22.12
N THR A 17 -0.44 16.43 -22.54
CA THR A 17 -1.64 16.51 -21.68
C THR A 17 -2.85 16.52 -22.60
N THR A 18 -3.77 15.58 -22.43
CA THR A 18 -4.98 15.49 -23.28
C THR A 18 -5.97 16.58 -22.86
N PHE A 19 -5.82 17.78 -23.40
CA PHE A 19 -6.82 18.84 -23.31
C PHE A 19 -7.68 18.81 -24.56
N LEU A 20 -8.98 18.56 -24.41
CA LEU A 20 -9.94 18.74 -25.49
C LEU A 20 -10.50 20.16 -25.41
N LEU A 21 -10.04 21.04 -26.30
CA LEU A 21 -10.58 22.40 -26.44
C LEU A 21 -11.63 22.40 -27.57
N LEU A 22 -12.91 22.53 -27.21
CA LEU A 22 -13.99 22.74 -28.17
C LEU A 22 -14.28 24.25 -28.27
N PHE A 23 -14.06 24.82 -29.43
CA PHE A 23 -14.41 26.24 -29.72
C PHE A 23 -15.80 26.31 -30.38
N SER A 24 -16.71 27.05 -29.77
CA SER A 24 -17.97 27.43 -30.40
C SER A 24 -17.88 28.92 -30.83
N VAL A 25 -18.08 29.17 -32.09
CA VAL A 25 -17.94 30.52 -32.70
C VAL A 25 -19.09 31.47 -32.35
N LYS A 26 -20.13 31.04 -31.64
CA LYS A 26 -21.30 31.85 -31.30
C LYS A 26 -21.30 32.52 -29.92
N SER A 27 -20.39 32.17 -29.06
CA SER A 27 -20.17 32.89 -27.80
C SER A 27 -18.77 32.61 -27.29
N ALA A 28 -18.02 33.64 -26.92
CA ALA A 28 -16.66 33.52 -26.37
C ALA A 28 -16.66 32.92 -24.96
N LYS A 29 -17.28 31.73 -24.78
CA LYS A 29 -17.20 30.94 -23.59
C LYS A 29 -16.29 29.75 -23.85
N ILE A 30 -15.09 29.81 -23.27
CA ILE A 30 -14.22 28.64 -23.16
C ILE A 30 -14.86 27.76 -22.10
N ILE A 31 -15.45 26.62 -22.51
CA ILE A 31 -15.85 25.59 -21.57
C ILE A 31 -14.61 24.73 -21.32
N LEU A 32 -13.98 24.94 -20.18
CA LEU A 32 -12.96 24.00 -19.67
C LEU A 32 -13.71 22.72 -19.27
N LEU A 33 -13.82 21.75 -20.16
CA LEU A 33 -14.22 20.41 -19.79
C LEU A 33 -13.10 19.86 -18.90
N GLY A 34 -13.40 19.68 -17.61
CA GLY A 34 -12.48 19.05 -16.68
C GLY A 34 -11.98 17.73 -17.27
N ILE A 35 -10.69 17.48 -17.12
CA ILE A 35 -10.06 16.22 -17.52
C ILE A 35 -10.80 15.13 -16.77
N LEU A 36 -11.60 14.32 -17.47
CA LEU A 36 -12.07 13.05 -16.90
C LEU A 36 -10.81 12.25 -16.55
N PRO A 37 -10.70 11.73 -15.32
CA PRO A 37 -9.55 10.91 -14.93
C PRO A 37 -9.40 9.81 -15.97
N THR A 38 -8.22 9.66 -16.52
CA THR A 38 -7.98 8.55 -17.42
C THR A 38 -8.13 7.26 -16.58
N GLU A 39 -8.85 6.27 -17.10
CA GLU A 39 -8.94 4.93 -16.45
C GLU A 39 -7.57 4.40 -16.00
N ARG A 40 -6.52 4.83 -16.65
CA ARG A 40 -5.12 4.48 -16.35
C ARG A 40 -4.64 5.02 -15.00
N SER A 41 -5.06 6.23 -14.56
CA SER A 41 -4.63 6.78 -13.26
C SER A 41 -5.31 6.06 -12.08
N MET A 42 -6.56 5.62 -12.24
CA MET A 42 -7.28 4.89 -11.20
C MET A 42 -6.82 3.43 -11.08
N LYS A 43 -6.35 2.80 -12.16
CA LYS A 43 -5.83 1.42 -12.14
C LYS A 43 -4.48 1.28 -11.44
N MET A 44 -3.68 2.34 -11.33
CA MET A 44 -2.30 2.27 -10.82
C MET A 44 -2.18 1.80 -9.36
N TYR A 45 -3.24 1.90 -8.57
CA TYR A 45 -3.19 1.61 -7.12
C TYR A 45 -4.06 0.42 -6.72
N THR A 46 -4.50 -0.38 -7.69
CA THR A 46 -5.27 -1.60 -7.43
C THR A 46 -4.37 -2.71 -6.89
N ILE A 47 -4.98 -3.69 -6.24
CA ILE A 47 -4.28 -4.88 -5.75
C ILE A 47 -3.48 -5.54 -6.88
N GLU A 48 -4.09 -5.72 -8.05
CA GLU A 48 -3.45 -6.34 -9.22
C GLU A 48 -2.20 -5.60 -9.68
N ASN A 49 -2.19 -4.26 -9.61
CA ASN A 49 -1.05 -3.46 -10.04
C ASN A 49 0.03 -3.30 -8.97
N LEU A 50 -0.32 -3.44 -7.69
CA LEU A 50 0.63 -3.28 -6.60
C LEU A 50 1.30 -4.60 -6.20
N TYR A 51 0.60 -5.75 -6.35
CA TYR A 51 1.04 -6.99 -5.73
C TYR A 51 1.02 -8.18 -6.69
N ASP A 52 2.05 -9.00 -6.60
CA ASP A 52 2.03 -10.37 -7.10
C ASP A 52 1.46 -11.28 -6.00
N LEU A 53 0.21 -11.67 -6.14
CA LEU A 53 -0.51 -12.44 -5.15
C LEU A 53 0.02 -13.88 -4.98
N THR A 54 0.94 -14.34 -5.81
CA THR A 54 1.59 -15.66 -5.63
C THR A 54 2.52 -15.70 -4.43
N HIS A 55 2.85 -14.53 -3.85
CA HIS A 55 3.76 -14.36 -2.72
C HIS A 55 3.04 -14.05 -1.40
N THR A 56 1.84 -14.54 -1.20
CA THR A 56 1.11 -14.38 0.07
C THR A 56 0.07 -15.45 0.29
N MET A 57 -0.09 -15.88 1.52
CA MET A 57 -1.19 -16.75 1.95
C MET A 57 -2.56 -16.06 1.88
N ALA A 58 -2.61 -14.71 1.78
CA ALA A 58 -3.84 -13.93 1.69
C ALA A 58 -4.37 -13.78 0.26
N ALA A 59 -3.81 -14.49 -0.73
CA ALA A 59 -4.12 -14.29 -2.15
C ALA A 59 -5.63 -14.31 -2.45
N ASP A 60 -6.33 -15.36 -1.99
CA ASP A 60 -7.76 -15.51 -2.30
C ASP A 60 -8.62 -14.45 -1.60
N TYR A 61 -8.21 -14.02 -0.41
CA TYR A 61 -8.88 -12.91 0.28
C TYR A 61 -8.70 -11.59 -0.47
N LEU A 62 -7.48 -11.28 -0.89
CA LEU A 62 -7.16 -10.02 -1.58
C LEU A 62 -7.79 -9.91 -2.96
N LYS A 63 -7.96 -11.01 -3.69
CA LYS A 63 -8.68 -11.04 -4.98
C LYS A 63 -10.12 -10.52 -4.91
N GLY A 64 -10.72 -10.51 -3.71
CA GLY A 64 -12.08 -10.01 -3.48
C GLY A 64 -12.21 -8.47 -3.49
N PHE A 65 -11.11 -7.72 -3.63
CA PHE A 65 -11.09 -6.27 -3.53
C PHE A 65 -10.42 -5.61 -4.75
N THR A 66 -10.82 -4.38 -5.03
CA THR A 66 -10.15 -3.57 -6.05
C THR A 66 -8.93 -2.88 -5.46
N TYR A 67 -9.10 -2.23 -4.32
CA TYR A 67 -8.04 -1.47 -3.66
C TYR A 67 -7.58 -2.13 -2.36
N PRO A 68 -6.29 -2.09 -2.03
CA PRO A 68 -5.76 -2.79 -0.87
C PRO A 68 -6.30 -2.28 0.48
N TRP A 69 -6.63 -1.01 0.61
CA TRP A 69 -7.21 -0.47 1.86
C TRP A 69 -8.62 -0.99 2.15
N GLU A 70 -9.34 -1.51 1.15
CA GLU A 70 -10.66 -2.14 1.34
C GLU A 70 -10.55 -3.42 2.16
N ALA A 71 -9.43 -4.13 2.03
CA ALA A 71 -9.16 -5.37 2.75
C ALA A 71 -8.88 -5.16 4.26
N LEU A 72 -8.49 -3.96 4.70
CA LEU A 72 -8.04 -3.72 6.07
C LEU A 72 -9.05 -4.10 7.16
N LYS A 73 -10.35 -3.92 6.90
CA LYS A 73 -11.41 -4.21 7.88
C LYS A 73 -11.56 -5.69 8.19
N GLY A 74 -11.29 -6.56 7.23
CA GLY A 74 -11.50 -8.00 7.33
C GLY A 74 -10.25 -8.80 7.66
N ILE A 75 -9.07 -8.18 7.85
CA ILE A 75 -7.80 -8.88 8.09
C ILE A 75 -7.91 -9.83 9.30
N LYS A 76 -8.53 -9.38 10.39
CA LYS A 76 -8.72 -10.22 11.59
C LYS A 76 -9.44 -11.53 11.27
N ASP A 77 -10.60 -11.43 10.64
CA ASP A 77 -11.46 -12.58 10.37
C ASP A 77 -10.83 -13.49 9.31
N MET A 78 -10.14 -12.91 8.32
CA MET A 78 -9.35 -13.65 7.34
C MET A 78 -8.25 -14.48 8.00
N ILE A 79 -7.48 -13.90 8.94
CA ILE A 79 -6.42 -14.63 9.65
C ILE A 79 -6.99 -15.78 10.47
N ILE A 80 -8.12 -15.58 11.15
CA ILE A 80 -8.79 -16.65 11.91
C ILE A 80 -9.23 -17.79 10.99
N ALA A 81 -9.89 -17.45 9.87
CA ALA A 81 -10.34 -18.44 8.90
C ALA A 81 -9.17 -19.20 8.27
N LEU A 82 -8.14 -18.48 7.84
CA LEU A 82 -6.93 -19.06 7.24
C LEU A 82 -6.21 -19.95 8.26
N GLY A 83 -6.00 -19.48 9.49
CA GLY A 83 -5.32 -20.21 10.55
C GLY A 83 -5.97 -21.55 10.87
N ALA A 84 -7.30 -21.61 10.83
CA ALA A 84 -8.04 -22.86 11.05
C ALA A 84 -7.80 -23.92 9.95
N THR A 85 -7.34 -23.52 8.77
CA THR A 85 -7.08 -24.41 7.62
C THR A 85 -5.60 -24.78 7.45
N LEU A 86 -4.70 -24.16 8.22
CA LEU A 86 -3.27 -24.43 8.11
C LEU A 86 -2.93 -25.88 8.43
N ASN A 87 -1.98 -26.42 7.67
CA ASN A 87 -1.48 -27.76 7.89
C ASN A 87 -0.78 -27.86 9.26
N LYS A 88 -1.27 -28.71 10.14
CA LYS A 88 -0.73 -28.94 11.49
C LYS A 88 0.66 -29.61 11.47
N ASP A 89 1.04 -30.21 10.34
CA ASP A 89 2.39 -30.74 10.19
C ASP A 89 3.42 -29.64 9.95
N ASP A 90 2.99 -28.46 9.52
CA ASP A 90 3.87 -27.31 9.23
C ASP A 90 3.73 -26.19 10.26
N PHE A 91 2.52 -25.98 10.79
CA PHE A 91 2.22 -24.89 11.73
C PHE A 91 1.88 -25.42 13.12
N ILE A 92 2.35 -24.70 14.13
CA ILE A 92 2.02 -24.92 15.54
C ILE A 92 1.15 -23.76 16.01
N GLU A 93 -0.02 -24.05 16.55
CA GLU A 93 -0.81 -23.07 17.31
C GLU A 93 -0.21 -22.96 18.72
N ARG A 94 0.61 -21.94 18.96
CA ARG A 94 1.35 -21.73 20.21
C ARG A 94 0.45 -21.23 21.34
N GLU A 95 -0.50 -20.40 21.00
CA GLU A 95 -1.58 -19.87 21.83
C GLU A 95 -2.83 -19.79 20.96
N PRO A 96 -4.03 -19.69 21.52
CA PRO A 96 -5.26 -19.60 20.74
C PRO A 96 -5.16 -18.52 19.66
N GLN A 97 -5.33 -18.92 18.39
CA GLN A 97 -5.24 -18.06 17.21
C GLN A 97 -3.84 -17.45 16.96
N VAL A 98 -2.77 -18.06 17.46
CA VAL A 98 -1.39 -17.69 17.15
C VAL A 98 -0.70 -18.88 16.49
N TRP A 99 -0.65 -18.88 15.15
CA TRP A 99 -0.05 -19.95 14.36
C TRP A 99 1.34 -19.56 13.90
N VAL A 100 2.30 -20.41 14.15
CA VAL A 100 3.70 -20.19 13.81
C VAL A 100 4.23 -21.38 13.04
N HIS A 101 4.81 -21.16 11.88
CA HIS A 101 5.43 -22.21 11.10
C HIS A 101 6.63 -22.80 11.86
N LYS A 102 6.83 -24.11 11.77
CA LYS A 102 7.88 -24.86 12.51
C LYS A 102 9.31 -24.37 12.23
N THR A 103 9.55 -23.83 11.04
CA THR A 103 10.86 -23.29 10.64
C THR A 103 11.04 -21.82 11.00
N ALA A 104 10.00 -21.14 11.50
CA ALA A 104 10.11 -19.76 11.93
C ALA A 104 11.00 -19.64 13.17
N LYS A 105 11.84 -18.63 13.21
CA LYS A 105 12.80 -18.39 14.27
C LYS A 105 12.31 -17.27 15.19
N LEU A 106 11.81 -17.66 16.36
CA LEU A 106 11.36 -16.73 17.38
C LEU A 106 12.47 -16.50 18.40
N PHE A 107 12.90 -15.27 18.54
CA PHE A 107 13.89 -14.88 19.55
C PHE A 107 13.23 -14.58 20.90
N PRO A 108 13.99 -14.50 22.00
CA PRO A 108 13.43 -14.15 23.31
C PRO A 108 12.89 -12.71 23.34
N ASN A 109 12.03 -12.43 24.34
CA ASN A 109 11.45 -11.11 24.61
C ASN A 109 10.63 -10.55 23.43
N ILE A 110 9.83 -11.40 22.79
CA ILE A 110 8.85 -11.01 21.77
C ILE A 110 7.44 -11.13 22.35
N TYR A 111 6.50 -10.40 21.74
CA TYR A 111 5.07 -10.57 22.01
C TYR A 111 4.32 -10.86 20.70
N LEU A 112 3.54 -11.94 20.69
CA LEU A 112 2.66 -12.31 19.59
C LEU A 112 1.20 -12.29 20.05
N GLY A 113 0.49 -11.23 19.71
CA GLY A 113 -0.95 -11.10 20.00
C GLY A 113 -1.82 -11.78 18.94
N ALA A 114 -2.93 -12.36 19.39
CA ALA A 114 -3.91 -13.02 18.52
C ALA A 114 -4.83 -12.02 17.78
N PRO A 115 -5.37 -12.38 16.59
CA PRO A 115 -4.91 -13.49 15.77
C PRO A 115 -3.62 -13.14 15.02
N CYS A 116 -2.76 -14.12 14.82
CA CYS A 116 -1.47 -13.93 14.17
C CYS A 116 -1.05 -15.20 13.43
N ILE A 117 -0.50 -15.03 12.22
CA ILE A 117 0.19 -16.11 11.48
C ILE A 117 1.60 -15.66 11.17
N ILE A 118 2.60 -16.49 11.50
CA ILE A 118 4.01 -16.30 11.15
C ILE A 118 4.44 -17.40 10.19
N GLY A 119 4.82 -17.03 8.97
CA GLY A 119 5.20 -17.93 7.88
C GLY A 119 6.56 -18.59 8.04
N ALA A 120 6.87 -19.47 7.09
CA ALA A 120 8.09 -20.27 7.09
C ALA A 120 9.36 -19.42 7.05
N ASN A 121 10.41 -19.85 7.77
CA ASN A 121 11.74 -19.23 7.80
C ASN A 121 11.75 -17.76 8.24
N THR A 122 10.63 -17.23 8.74
CA THR A 122 10.53 -15.86 9.21
C THR A 122 11.23 -15.68 10.55
N GLU A 123 12.02 -14.63 10.68
CA GLU A 123 12.66 -14.24 11.93
C GLU A 123 11.82 -13.19 12.67
N VAL A 124 11.44 -13.48 13.92
CA VAL A 124 10.86 -12.49 14.85
C VAL A 124 11.89 -12.21 15.93
N ARG A 125 12.50 -11.02 15.87
CA ARG A 125 13.68 -10.63 16.63
C ARG A 125 13.33 -10.02 17.99
N PRO A 126 14.30 -9.89 18.93
CA PRO A 126 14.03 -9.40 20.28
C PRO A 126 13.31 -8.06 20.31
N GLY A 127 12.33 -7.92 21.21
CA GLY A 127 11.55 -6.70 21.36
C GLY A 127 10.45 -6.49 20.32
N ALA A 128 10.26 -7.39 19.35
CA ALA A 128 9.16 -7.31 18.42
C ALA A 128 7.81 -7.39 19.14
N PHE A 129 6.89 -6.49 18.80
CA PHE A 129 5.57 -6.39 19.39
C PHE A 129 4.48 -6.55 18.32
N VAL A 130 4.03 -7.77 18.10
CA VAL A 130 2.92 -8.08 17.20
C VAL A 130 1.61 -7.98 17.99
N ARG A 131 0.84 -6.92 17.78
CA ARG A 131 -0.39 -6.63 18.56
C ARG A 131 -1.59 -7.46 18.15
N GLY A 132 -1.49 -8.21 17.05
CA GLY A 132 -2.57 -9.01 16.50
C GLY A 132 -3.14 -8.47 15.20
N SER A 133 -4.02 -9.26 14.61
CA SER A 133 -4.47 -9.10 13.23
C SER A 133 -3.28 -8.97 12.27
N ALA A 134 -2.27 -9.85 12.43
CA ALA A 134 -1.04 -9.81 11.66
C ALA A 134 -0.82 -11.11 10.90
N LEU A 135 -0.79 -11.03 9.57
CA LEU A 135 -0.31 -12.08 8.70
C LEU A 135 1.11 -11.69 8.24
N VAL A 136 2.07 -12.52 8.61
CA VAL A 136 3.47 -12.37 8.19
C VAL A 136 3.82 -13.55 7.29
N GLY A 137 4.20 -13.27 6.05
CA GLY A 137 4.57 -14.25 5.04
C GLY A 137 5.84 -15.04 5.37
N GLU A 138 6.37 -15.71 4.36
CA GLU A 138 7.59 -16.51 4.47
C GLU A 138 8.86 -15.67 4.34
N ASN A 139 9.96 -16.12 4.92
CA ASN A 139 11.28 -15.50 4.83
C ASN A 139 11.30 -14.00 5.22
N CYS A 140 10.37 -13.58 6.07
CA CYS A 140 10.26 -12.20 6.53
C CYS A 140 11.22 -11.92 7.71
N VAL A 141 11.45 -10.64 7.95
CA VAL A 141 12.14 -10.18 9.16
C VAL A 141 11.25 -9.19 9.89
N VAL A 142 10.74 -9.58 11.06
CA VAL A 142 10.12 -8.67 12.03
C VAL A 142 11.17 -8.37 13.09
N GLY A 143 11.81 -7.21 12.98
CA GLY A 143 13.06 -6.94 13.66
C GLY A 143 12.93 -6.39 15.06
N ASN A 144 14.06 -5.95 15.57
CA ASN A 144 14.15 -5.40 16.91
C ASN A 144 13.20 -4.22 17.11
N SER A 145 12.38 -4.33 18.16
CA SER A 145 11.44 -3.27 18.57
C SER A 145 10.49 -2.79 17.45
N THR A 146 10.17 -3.67 16.52
CA THR A 146 9.17 -3.42 15.49
C THR A 146 7.79 -3.73 16.00
N GLU A 147 6.85 -2.80 15.82
CA GLU A 147 5.45 -2.99 16.17
C GLU A 147 4.62 -3.25 14.92
N LEU A 148 3.81 -4.34 14.94
CA LEU A 148 2.85 -4.70 13.89
C LEU A 148 1.41 -4.66 14.44
N LYS A 149 0.49 -4.08 13.68
CA LYS A 149 -0.93 -4.03 14.05
C LYS A 149 -1.82 -3.95 12.82
N ASN A 150 -2.68 -4.94 12.62
CA ASN A 150 -3.63 -5.01 11.49
C ASN A 150 -2.92 -4.92 10.14
N VAL A 151 -2.12 -5.92 9.81
CA VAL A 151 -1.21 -5.92 8.66
C VAL A 151 -1.23 -7.23 7.87
N ILE A 152 -0.91 -7.14 6.59
CA ILE A 152 -0.50 -8.24 5.74
C ILE A 152 0.90 -7.92 5.24
N LEU A 153 1.89 -8.72 5.64
CA LEU A 153 3.24 -8.70 5.09
C LEU A 153 3.38 -9.88 4.14
N PHE A 154 3.68 -9.62 2.89
CA PHE A 154 3.95 -10.65 1.88
C PHE A 154 5.29 -11.33 2.17
N ASP A 155 5.64 -12.33 1.38
CA ASP A 155 6.90 -13.04 1.55
C ASP A 155 8.10 -12.12 1.34
N ASN A 156 9.19 -12.43 2.06
CA ASN A 156 10.45 -11.68 2.02
C ASN A 156 10.37 -10.21 2.46
N VAL A 157 9.28 -9.79 3.10
CA VAL A 157 9.18 -8.43 3.66
C VAL A 157 10.13 -8.26 4.84
N GLN A 158 10.80 -7.11 4.88
CA GLN A 158 11.70 -6.77 5.95
C GLN A 158 11.29 -5.47 6.66
N VAL A 159 11.00 -5.59 7.95
CA VAL A 159 10.74 -4.47 8.88
C VAL A 159 11.69 -4.62 10.07
N PRO A 160 13.02 -4.42 9.85
CA PRO A 160 14.05 -5.02 10.70
C PRO A 160 14.39 -4.23 11.97
N HIS A 161 14.05 -2.94 12.06
CA HIS A 161 14.55 -2.08 13.14
C HIS A 161 13.63 -0.93 13.48
N TYR A 162 13.02 -0.94 14.69
CA TYR A 162 12.25 0.18 15.24
C TYR A 162 11.17 0.69 14.28
N ASN A 163 10.53 -0.21 13.56
CA ASN A 163 9.46 0.17 12.63
C ASN A 163 8.11 0.15 13.35
N TYR A 164 7.21 1.05 12.95
CA TYR A 164 5.79 0.91 13.23
C TYR A 164 5.04 0.64 11.93
N VAL A 165 4.34 -0.49 11.88
CA VAL A 165 3.51 -0.87 10.73
C VAL A 165 2.09 -1.13 11.21
N GLY A 166 1.21 -0.19 10.91
CA GLY A 166 -0.19 -0.26 11.34
C GLY A 166 -1.18 -0.03 10.21
N ASP A 167 -2.24 -0.85 10.14
CA ASP A 167 -3.29 -0.77 9.14
C ASP A 167 -2.72 -0.66 7.70
N SER A 168 -1.83 -1.59 7.35
CA SER A 168 -0.98 -1.52 6.15
C SER A 168 -0.85 -2.87 5.46
N ILE A 169 -0.56 -2.85 4.15
CA ILE A 169 -0.21 -4.03 3.36
C ILE A 169 1.12 -3.77 2.68
N LEU A 170 2.09 -4.65 2.91
CA LEU A 170 3.43 -4.59 2.35
C LEU A 170 3.63 -5.75 1.38
N GLY A 171 3.88 -5.43 0.12
CA GLY A 171 4.07 -6.39 -0.97
C GLY A 171 5.39 -7.15 -0.90
N TYR A 172 5.55 -8.09 -1.80
CA TYR A 172 6.70 -8.98 -1.90
C TYR A 172 8.03 -8.22 -1.89
N LYS A 173 8.96 -8.62 -1.03
CA LYS A 173 10.26 -7.97 -0.85
C LYS A 173 10.22 -6.49 -0.47
N ALA A 174 9.11 -5.96 0.02
CA ALA A 174 9.12 -4.60 0.53
C ALA A 174 10.02 -4.50 1.78
N HIS A 175 10.80 -3.44 1.84
CA HIS A 175 11.74 -3.19 2.93
C HIS A 175 11.51 -1.82 3.54
N MET A 176 11.46 -1.75 4.87
CA MET A 176 11.38 -0.49 5.61
C MET A 176 12.67 -0.27 6.39
N GLY A 177 13.43 0.75 6.02
CA GLY A 177 14.65 1.17 6.73
C GLY A 177 14.39 1.50 8.20
N ALA A 178 15.45 1.49 8.99
CA ALA A 178 15.39 1.69 10.44
C ALA A 178 14.61 2.95 10.83
N GLY A 179 13.69 2.85 11.79
CA GLY A 179 12.91 3.97 12.31
C GLY A 179 11.83 4.50 11.34
N SER A 180 11.65 3.90 10.16
CA SER A 180 10.54 4.30 9.29
C SER A 180 9.20 3.78 9.80
N ILE A 181 8.14 4.55 9.60
CA ILE A 181 6.82 4.27 10.17
C ILE A 181 5.69 4.50 9.17
N THR A 182 4.59 3.74 9.33
CA THR A 182 3.31 4.00 8.65
C THR A 182 2.35 4.68 9.62
N SER A 183 2.23 6.02 9.52
CA SER A 183 1.21 6.72 10.29
C SER A 183 -0.17 6.36 9.76
N ASN A 184 -1.08 5.91 10.62
CA ASN A 184 -2.36 5.34 10.19
C ASN A 184 -3.59 6.16 10.59
N VAL A 185 -3.43 7.26 11.32
CA VAL A 185 -4.53 8.13 11.79
C VAL A 185 -4.20 9.58 11.49
N LYS A 186 -5.12 10.28 10.85
CA LYS A 186 -5.03 11.73 10.66
C LYS A 186 -5.18 12.46 12.00
N SER A 187 -4.49 13.57 12.18
CA SER A 187 -4.56 14.38 13.42
C SER A 187 -5.95 14.95 13.67
N ASP A 188 -6.70 15.27 12.64
CA ASP A 188 -8.09 15.76 12.69
C ASP A 188 -9.14 14.66 12.92
N LYS A 189 -8.73 13.37 12.99
CA LYS A 189 -9.57 12.19 13.18
C LYS A 189 -10.63 11.97 12.08
N THR A 190 -10.56 12.66 10.96
CA THR A 190 -11.46 12.45 9.81
C THR A 190 -11.11 11.17 9.04
N LEU A 191 -11.95 10.81 8.09
CA LEU A 191 -11.70 9.65 7.23
C LEU A 191 -10.43 9.87 6.37
N VAL A 192 -9.69 8.81 6.14
CA VAL A 192 -8.50 8.87 5.28
C VAL A 192 -8.93 8.94 3.83
N VAL A 193 -8.26 9.79 3.07
CA VAL A 193 -8.39 9.93 1.61
C VAL A 193 -7.04 9.61 0.99
N ILE A 194 -7.03 8.85 -0.09
CA ILE A 194 -5.83 8.64 -0.90
C ILE A 194 -5.66 9.86 -1.80
N HIS A 195 -4.60 10.61 -1.56
CA HIS A 195 -4.30 11.83 -2.33
C HIS A 195 -3.64 11.47 -3.67
N CYS A 196 -4.48 11.31 -4.66
CA CYS A 196 -4.15 11.09 -6.08
C CYS A 196 -5.11 11.93 -6.93
N ASP A 197 -5.02 11.87 -8.23
CA ASP A 197 -5.92 12.57 -9.14
C ASP A 197 -6.73 11.56 -9.98
N PRO A 198 -8.06 11.46 -9.73
CA PRO A 198 -8.83 12.09 -8.64
C PRO A 198 -8.55 11.48 -7.27
N GLU A 199 -8.84 12.21 -6.19
CA GLU A 199 -8.76 11.68 -4.83
C GLU A 199 -9.72 10.51 -4.62
N ILE A 200 -9.28 9.48 -3.86
CA ILE A 200 -10.10 8.31 -3.56
C ILE A 200 -10.43 8.26 -2.07
N ALA A 201 -11.73 8.34 -1.74
CA ALA A 201 -12.20 8.19 -0.38
C ALA A 201 -12.08 6.72 0.07
N THR A 202 -11.43 6.45 1.20
CA THR A 202 -11.30 5.09 1.74
C THR A 202 -12.50 4.64 2.57
N GLY A 203 -13.28 5.58 3.07
CA GLY A 203 -14.41 5.30 3.97
C GLY A 203 -14.02 4.83 5.37
N ILE A 204 -12.73 4.87 5.74
CA ILE A 204 -12.23 4.41 7.04
C ILE A 204 -11.28 5.41 7.69
N LYS A 205 -11.20 5.37 9.03
CA LYS A 205 -10.38 6.31 9.83
C LYS A 205 -8.93 5.91 9.97
N LYS A 206 -8.62 4.62 9.77
CA LYS A 206 -7.27 4.08 9.96
C LYS A 206 -6.81 3.40 8.69
N VAL A 207 -5.88 4.04 8.01
CA VAL A 207 -5.17 3.51 6.85
C VAL A 207 -3.72 3.96 6.98
N GLY A 208 -2.81 3.03 7.07
CA GLY A 208 -1.38 3.30 7.08
C GLY A 208 -0.84 3.51 5.67
N ALA A 209 0.00 2.59 5.21
CA ALA A 209 0.56 2.65 3.87
C ALA A 209 0.35 1.33 3.10
N MET A 210 0.25 1.47 1.78
CA MET A 210 0.23 0.35 0.84
C MET A 210 1.53 0.38 0.05
N LEU A 211 2.40 -0.59 0.30
CA LEU A 211 3.68 -0.69 -0.39
C LEU A 211 3.59 -1.81 -1.42
N GLY A 212 3.77 -1.47 -2.68
CA GLY A 212 3.85 -2.45 -3.76
C GLY A 212 5.09 -3.35 -3.65
N ASP A 213 5.20 -4.33 -4.53
CA ASP A 213 6.34 -5.24 -4.53
C ASP A 213 7.68 -4.52 -4.77
N ASN A 214 8.74 -4.98 -4.11
CA ASN A 214 10.10 -4.46 -4.23
C ASN A 214 10.24 -2.96 -3.88
N VAL A 215 9.41 -2.46 -2.96
CA VAL A 215 9.50 -1.09 -2.48
C VAL A 215 10.56 -0.97 -1.39
N GLU A 216 11.38 0.09 -1.46
CA GLU A 216 12.42 0.40 -0.49
C GLU A 216 12.14 1.73 0.21
N ILE A 217 11.92 1.71 1.52
CA ILE A 217 11.71 2.91 2.33
C ILE A 217 12.97 3.26 3.10
N GLY A 218 13.50 4.44 2.87
CA GLY A 218 14.70 4.94 3.57
C GLY A 218 14.48 5.16 5.07
N CYS A 219 15.55 5.06 5.84
CA CYS A 219 15.52 5.20 7.30
C CYS A 219 14.86 6.49 7.77
N ASN A 220 14.15 6.42 8.92
CA ASN A 220 13.46 7.55 9.56
C ASN A 220 12.45 8.27 8.66
N SER A 221 11.89 7.58 7.67
CA SER A 221 10.83 8.13 6.84
C SER A 221 9.47 7.92 7.48
N VAL A 222 8.58 8.89 7.30
CA VAL A 222 7.19 8.83 7.74
C VAL A 222 6.28 8.73 6.52
N LEU A 223 5.53 7.64 6.45
CA LEU A 223 4.47 7.46 5.47
C LEU A 223 3.15 7.92 6.10
N ASN A 224 2.60 9.04 5.62
CA ASN A 224 1.36 9.61 6.17
C ASN A 224 0.16 8.70 5.87
N PRO A 225 -0.96 8.84 6.63
CA PRO A 225 -2.15 8.02 6.42
C PRO A 225 -2.63 8.04 4.97
N GLY A 226 -2.78 6.83 4.40
CA GLY A 226 -3.20 6.67 3.01
C GLY A 226 -2.10 6.83 1.97
N THR A 227 -0.83 6.75 2.36
CA THR A 227 0.28 6.70 1.41
C THR A 227 0.26 5.40 0.62
N VAL A 228 0.43 5.50 -0.71
CA VAL A 228 0.56 4.35 -1.61
C VAL A 228 1.84 4.47 -2.41
N ILE A 229 2.69 3.46 -2.36
CA ILE A 229 3.96 3.41 -3.09
C ILE A 229 3.88 2.30 -4.14
N GLY A 230 4.00 2.66 -5.40
CA GLY A 230 3.99 1.72 -6.53
C GLY A 230 5.21 0.80 -6.56
N ARG A 231 5.09 -0.32 -7.28
CA ARG A 231 6.14 -1.34 -7.39
C ARG A 231 7.52 -0.77 -7.74
N ASN A 232 8.57 -1.41 -7.24
CA ASN A 232 9.96 -1.11 -7.57
C ASN A 232 10.40 0.33 -7.22
N SER A 233 9.69 1.04 -6.35
CA SER A 233 9.98 2.44 -6.04
C SER A 233 10.76 2.57 -4.73
N ASN A 234 11.52 3.66 -4.65
CA ASN A 234 12.36 3.97 -3.50
C ASN A 234 11.93 5.29 -2.86
N VAL A 235 11.93 5.35 -1.55
CA VAL A 235 11.78 6.58 -0.77
C VAL A 235 13.12 6.91 -0.10
N TYR A 236 13.64 8.10 -0.30
CA TYR A 236 14.89 8.53 0.33
C TYR A 236 14.74 8.68 1.85
N PRO A 237 15.83 8.47 2.61
CA PRO A 237 15.81 8.60 4.06
C PRO A 237 15.29 9.97 4.53
N THR A 238 14.68 9.98 5.73
CA THR A 238 14.14 11.20 6.38
C THR A 238 13.06 11.91 5.57
N SER A 239 12.35 11.17 4.74
CA SER A 239 11.22 11.70 3.94
C SER A 239 9.91 11.68 4.73
N CYS A 240 9.06 12.70 4.48
CA CYS A 240 7.67 12.73 4.94
C CYS A 240 6.78 12.58 3.71
N VAL A 241 6.33 11.35 3.43
CA VAL A 241 5.59 11.03 2.20
C VAL A 241 4.10 11.17 2.43
N ARG A 242 3.40 11.82 1.52
CA ARG A 242 1.94 11.93 1.51
C ARG A 242 1.39 11.67 0.12
N GLY A 243 0.30 10.90 0.03
CA GLY A 243 -0.35 10.56 -1.23
C GLY A 243 0.34 9.39 -1.93
N VAL A 244 0.48 9.48 -3.24
CA VAL A 244 0.89 8.36 -4.07
C VAL A 244 2.25 8.58 -4.73
N VAL A 245 3.07 7.54 -4.77
CA VAL A 245 4.33 7.49 -5.53
C VAL A 245 4.14 6.46 -6.65
N PRO A 246 4.30 6.85 -7.92
CA PRO A 246 4.18 5.92 -9.04
C PRO A 246 5.19 4.77 -8.96
N GLU A 247 4.90 3.68 -9.66
CA GLU A 247 5.84 2.59 -9.83
C GLU A 247 7.16 3.03 -10.50
N ASN A 248 8.23 2.30 -10.27
CA ASN A 248 9.54 2.55 -10.87
C ASN A 248 10.04 4.00 -10.64
N SER A 249 9.77 4.54 -9.45
CA SER A 249 10.06 5.93 -9.10
C SER A 249 10.96 6.05 -7.87
N ILE A 250 11.60 7.21 -7.74
CA ILE A 250 12.35 7.60 -6.54
C ILE A 250 11.70 8.86 -5.98
N TYR A 251 11.18 8.76 -4.74
CA TYR A 251 10.73 9.91 -3.95
C TYR A 251 11.92 10.52 -3.23
N LYS A 252 12.19 11.79 -3.52
CA LYS A 252 13.25 12.60 -2.92
C LYS A 252 12.68 13.64 -1.97
N LYS A 253 13.53 14.43 -1.34
CA LYS A 253 13.12 15.56 -0.49
C LYS A 253 12.20 16.53 -1.25
N ASN A 254 11.29 17.18 -0.51
CA ASN A 254 10.37 18.22 -1.01
C ASN A 254 9.43 17.70 -2.11
N ASP A 255 8.85 16.52 -1.89
CA ASP A 255 7.85 15.88 -2.76
C ASP A 255 8.32 15.70 -4.23
N THR A 256 9.63 15.73 -4.45
CA THR A 256 10.19 15.50 -5.78
C THR A 256 10.18 14.02 -6.11
N ILE A 257 9.46 13.64 -7.16
CA ILE A 257 9.42 12.27 -7.67
C ILE A 257 10.13 12.23 -9.03
N VAL A 258 11.05 11.28 -9.19
CA VAL A 258 11.76 11.05 -10.45
C VAL A 258 11.67 9.59 -10.86
N ALA A 259 11.67 9.32 -12.16
CA ALA A 259 11.72 7.94 -12.65
C ALA A 259 13.03 7.26 -12.23
N LYS A 260 12.95 5.99 -11.86
CA LYS A 260 14.10 5.14 -11.57
C LYS A 260 14.73 4.74 -12.93
N ARG A 261 16.06 4.90 -13.04
CA ARG A 261 16.82 4.54 -14.26
C ARG A 261 17.26 3.10 -14.24
#